data_4c41bcfb94b29e5689e0a8a6d05a92bf
#
_entry.id   4c41bcfb94b29e5689e0a8a6d05a92bf
#
_cell.length_a   1.000
_cell.length_b   1.000
_cell.length_c   1.000
_cell.angle_alpha   90.00
_cell.angle_beta   90.00
_cell.angle_gamma   90.00
#
_symmetry.space_group_name_H-M   'P 1'
#
loop_
_entity.id
_entity.type
_entity.pdbx_description
1 polymer ?
#
loop_
_entity_poly.entity_id
_entity_poly.type
_entity_poly.pdbx_seq_one_letter_code
_entity_poly.pdbx_strand_id
1 'polypeptide(L)'
;TAINSADFESNVSITNDYIWRGMTQSSGEPAISGGFDISGETGLYFGTWGSSIEFGGDTAAMELDYYFGYANELESGVSYDIGYLAFTYPGDDGADFEEVYLGLGYGLFGATYSIGQDDASDNIEFSLAVGETGIGLTYGDYEDAGKYTTLSYDFPQSVAGLGISIAWSDFSSEEA
;
A
#
# COMPACT_ATOMS: atom_id res chain seq x y z
N THR A 1 -29.45 -8.51 18.81
CA THR A 1 -28.57 -7.87 17.81
C THR A 1 -27.34 -8.74 17.77
N ALA A 2 -27.23 -9.60 16.75
CA ALA A 2 -26.00 -10.36 16.52
C ALA A 2 -24.89 -9.33 16.23
N ILE A 3 -23.83 -9.34 16.99
CA ILE A 3 -22.57 -8.71 16.59
C ILE A 3 -22.07 -9.63 15.47
N ASN A 4 -22.13 -9.14 14.24
CA ASN A 4 -21.47 -9.84 13.12
C ASN A 4 -20.02 -10.03 13.51
N SER A 5 -19.49 -11.22 13.25
CA SER A 5 -18.09 -11.55 13.53
C SER A 5 -17.19 -10.55 12.78
N ALA A 6 -16.30 -9.90 13.50
CA ALA A 6 -15.23 -9.14 12.89
C ALA A 6 -14.04 -10.06 12.74
N ASP A 7 -13.42 -10.06 11.58
CA ASP A 7 -12.15 -10.74 11.35
C ASP A 7 -11.00 -9.81 11.74
N PHE A 8 -10.02 -10.37 12.43
CA PHE A 8 -8.80 -9.68 12.84
C PHE A 8 -7.61 -10.32 12.14
N GLU A 9 -6.86 -9.49 11.45
CA GLU A 9 -5.60 -9.90 10.83
C GLU A 9 -4.44 -9.08 11.39
N SER A 10 -3.25 -9.65 11.36
CA SER A 10 -2.02 -8.94 11.69
C SER A 10 -0.88 -9.49 10.86
N ASN A 11 0.06 -8.62 10.54
CA ASN A 11 1.23 -8.99 9.75
C ASN A 11 2.49 -8.35 10.32
N VAL A 12 3.63 -8.93 9.98
CA VAL A 12 4.95 -8.36 10.17
C VAL A 12 5.82 -8.73 8.97
N SER A 13 6.60 -7.79 8.50
CA SER A 13 7.51 -7.97 7.37
C SER A 13 8.89 -7.36 7.65
N ILE A 14 9.89 -7.89 6.97
CA ILE A 14 11.22 -7.30 6.90
C ILE A 14 11.60 -7.22 5.43
N THR A 15 12.00 -6.06 4.98
CA THR A 15 12.50 -5.82 3.63
C THR A 15 13.92 -5.28 3.66
N ASN A 16 14.66 -5.45 2.59
CA ASN A 16 16.00 -4.85 2.43
C ASN A 16 15.95 -3.36 2.05
N ASP A 17 14.80 -2.91 1.54
CA ASP A 17 14.52 -1.51 1.22
C ASP A 17 13.00 -1.34 1.18
N TYR A 18 12.48 -0.32 1.87
CA TYR A 18 11.06 0.02 1.80
C TYR A 18 10.83 0.94 0.62
N ILE A 19 10.15 0.44 -0.40
CA ILE A 19 9.80 1.20 -1.61
C ILE A 19 8.30 1.51 -1.58
N TRP A 20 7.96 2.78 -1.71
CA TRP A 20 6.60 3.28 -1.88
C TRP A 20 6.50 4.11 -3.16
N ARG A 21 5.59 3.77 -4.06
CA ARG A 21 5.42 4.42 -5.38
C ARG A 21 6.75 4.58 -6.14
N GLY A 22 7.58 3.54 -6.13
CA GLY A 22 8.89 3.54 -6.78
C GLY A 22 10.03 4.24 -6.04
N MET A 23 9.75 4.92 -4.95
CA MET A 23 10.73 5.69 -4.18
C MET A 23 11.09 4.99 -2.88
N THR A 24 12.40 4.95 -2.56
CA THR A 24 12.84 4.41 -1.27
C THR A 24 12.38 5.28 -0.11
N GLN A 25 11.85 4.66 0.91
CA GLN A 25 11.45 5.29 2.17
C GLN A 25 12.44 5.00 3.29
N SER A 26 13.39 4.11 3.06
CA SER A 26 14.41 3.69 4.02
C SER A 26 15.84 3.95 3.55
N SER A 27 16.03 4.80 2.53
CA SER A 27 17.35 5.14 1.95
C SER A 27 18.17 3.91 1.53
N GLY A 28 17.50 2.82 1.10
CA GLY A 28 18.13 1.56 0.72
C GLY A 28 18.57 0.69 1.91
N GLU A 29 18.18 1.06 3.13
CA GLU A 29 18.47 0.29 4.34
C GLU A 29 17.30 -0.64 4.69
N PRO A 30 17.54 -1.72 5.45
CA PRO A 30 16.48 -2.63 5.85
C PRO A 30 15.41 -1.95 6.71
N ALA A 31 14.15 -2.26 6.41
CA ALA A 31 13.01 -1.79 7.16
C ALA A 31 12.20 -2.94 7.75
N ILE A 32 11.64 -2.71 8.93
CA ILE A 32 10.64 -3.58 9.56
C ILE A 32 9.30 -2.90 9.52
N SER A 33 8.27 -3.62 9.10
CA SER A 33 6.90 -3.13 9.01
C SER A 33 5.90 -4.13 9.56
N GLY A 34 4.70 -3.66 9.84
CA GLY A 34 3.61 -4.51 10.26
C GLY A 34 2.34 -3.74 10.55
N GLY A 35 1.22 -4.45 10.67
CA GLY A 35 -0.06 -3.84 10.85
C GLY A 35 -1.10 -4.73 11.47
N PHE A 36 -2.26 -4.12 11.73
CA PHE A 36 -3.47 -4.76 12.23
C PHE A 36 -4.66 -4.32 11.39
N ASP A 37 -5.49 -5.26 11.01
CA ASP A 37 -6.70 -5.06 10.24
C ASP A 37 -7.90 -5.64 10.95
N ILE A 38 -9.02 -4.94 10.85
CA ILE A 38 -10.32 -5.38 11.31
C ILE A 38 -11.28 -5.24 10.13
N SER A 39 -11.89 -6.33 9.73
CA SER A 39 -12.90 -6.31 8.68
C SER A 39 -14.22 -6.93 9.14
N GLY A 40 -15.33 -6.42 8.63
CA GLY A 40 -16.66 -6.92 8.91
C GLY A 40 -17.30 -7.57 7.67
N GLU A 41 -18.22 -8.49 7.87
CA GLU A 41 -18.97 -9.19 6.80
C GLU A 41 -19.69 -8.23 5.82
N THR A 42 -19.90 -6.98 6.21
CA THR A 42 -20.54 -5.98 5.37
C THR A 42 -19.59 -5.35 4.34
N GLY A 43 -18.28 -5.58 4.46
CA GLY A 43 -17.24 -4.96 3.65
C GLY A 43 -16.58 -3.73 4.28
N LEU A 44 -17.05 -3.27 5.45
CA LEU A 44 -16.37 -2.22 6.20
C LEU A 44 -15.07 -2.77 6.79
N TYR A 45 -14.01 -1.99 6.72
CA TYR A 45 -12.74 -2.30 7.34
C TYR A 45 -12.08 -1.06 7.98
N PHE A 46 -11.22 -1.32 8.91
CA PHE A 46 -10.32 -0.36 9.55
C PHE A 46 -8.98 -1.05 9.79
N GLY A 47 -7.89 -0.31 9.60
CA GLY A 47 -6.57 -0.84 9.87
C GLY A 47 -5.58 0.23 10.28
N THR A 48 -4.42 -0.24 10.74
CA THR A 48 -3.23 0.57 10.96
C THR A 48 -2.01 -0.23 10.51
N TRP A 49 -1.07 0.47 9.91
CA TRP A 49 0.20 -0.09 9.47
C TRP A 49 1.32 0.85 9.87
N GLY A 50 2.51 0.35 10.00
CA GLY A 50 3.67 1.18 10.27
C GLY A 50 4.96 0.53 9.80
N SER A 51 5.96 1.35 9.54
CA SER A 51 7.30 0.93 9.11
C SER A 51 8.37 1.84 9.69
N SER A 52 9.54 1.28 9.90
CA SER A 52 10.74 2.10 10.05
C SER A 52 11.07 2.77 8.72
N ILE A 53 11.46 4.04 8.76
CA ILE A 53 11.85 4.84 7.60
C ILE A 53 13.17 5.56 7.86
N GLU A 54 13.80 6.06 6.80
CA GLU A 54 15.03 6.87 6.86
C GLU A 54 15.04 7.87 5.70
N PHE A 55 14.66 9.11 5.97
CA PHE A 55 14.67 10.19 4.97
C PHE A 55 15.96 11.02 4.99
N GLY A 56 16.86 10.72 5.92
CA GLY A 56 18.06 11.48 6.16
C GLY A 56 17.85 12.69 7.08
N GLY A 57 18.83 12.96 7.95
CA GLY A 57 18.75 14.06 8.91
C GLY A 57 17.98 13.72 10.19
N ASP A 58 17.54 14.76 10.92
CA ASP A 58 16.77 14.64 12.17
C ASP A 58 15.26 14.66 11.89
N THR A 59 14.80 13.82 10.95
CA THR A 59 13.40 13.67 10.57
C THR A 59 12.74 12.49 11.29
N ALA A 60 11.49 12.15 10.91
CA ALA A 60 10.82 10.97 11.44
C ALA A 60 11.62 9.68 11.16
N ALA A 61 11.60 8.76 12.12
CA ALA A 61 12.20 7.43 12.00
C ALA A 61 11.16 6.31 11.80
N MET A 62 9.90 6.69 11.76
CA MET A 62 8.77 5.77 11.62
C MET A 62 7.63 6.44 10.84
N GLU A 63 7.01 5.68 9.95
CA GLU A 63 5.72 5.95 9.36
C GLU A 63 4.65 5.16 10.11
N LEU A 64 3.51 5.76 10.31
CA LEU A 64 2.36 5.13 10.95
C LEU A 64 1.08 5.58 10.26
N ASP A 65 0.40 4.62 9.66
CA ASP A 65 -0.78 4.83 8.84
C ASP A 65 -2.04 4.39 9.56
N TYR A 66 -3.12 5.12 9.30
CA TYR A 66 -4.47 4.77 9.72
C TYR A 66 -5.38 4.81 8.51
N TYR A 67 -6.14 3.75 8.30
CA TYR A 67 -7.05 3.67 7.16
C TYR A 67 -8.38 3.04 7.53
N PHE A 68 -9.39 3.44 6.80
CA PHE A 68 -10.70 2.81 6.87
C PHE A 68 -11.38 2.90 5.51
N GLY A 69 -12.27 1.96 5.24
CA GLY A 69 -12.96 1.95 3.96
C GLY A 69 -14.07 0.94 3.88
N TYR A 70 -14.53 0.78 2.66
CA TYR A 70 -15.56 -0.16 2.29
C TYR A 70 -15.18 -0.86 0.98
N ALA A 71 -14.95 -2.16 1.06
CA ALA A 71 -14.62 -3.01 -0.08
C ALA A 71 -15.72 -4.07 -0.29
N ASN A 72 -16.07 -4.31 -1.55
CA ASN A 72 -17.02 -5.35 -1.91
C ASN A 72 -16.84 -5.78 -3.38
N GLU A 73 -17.63 -6.76 -3.81
CA GLU A 73 -17.65 -7.25 -5.18
C GLU A 73 -19.08 -7.26 -5.72
N LEU A 74 -19.25 -6.80 -6.95
CA LEU A 74 -20.51 -6.86 -7.67
C LEU A 74 -20.74 -8.27 -8.24
N GLU A 75 -22.00 -8.63 -8.50
CA GLU A 75 -22.35 -9.91 -9.15
C GLU A 75 -21.67 -10.10 -10.52
N SER A 76 -21.21 -9.03 -11.15
CA SER A 76 -20.43 -9.06 -12.39
C SER A 76 -18.98 -9.53 -12.23
N GLY A 77 -18.50 -9.71 -10.98
CA GLY A 77 -17.10 -10.01 -10.67
C GLY A 77 -16.20 -8.77 -10.64
N VAL A 78 -16.75 -7.57 -10.67
CA VAL A 78 -16.00 -6.32 -10.45
C VAL A 78 -15.91 -6.07 -8.95
N SER A 79 -14.70 -6.06 -8.41
CA SER A 79 -14.41 -5.61 -7.05
C SER A 79 -14.25 -4.08 -7.01
N TYR A 80 -14.60 -3.49 -5.89
CA TYR A 80 -14.36 -2.06 -5.64
C TYR A 80 -14.00 -1.84 -4.18
N ASP A 81 -13.20 -0.82 -3.95
CA ASP A 81 -12.71 -0.40 -2.64
C ASP A 81 -12.69 1.14 -2.60
N ILE A 82 -13.39 1.72 -1.63
CA ILE A 82 -13.40 3.16 -1.38
C ILE A 82 -12.89 3.36 0.03
N GLY A 83 -11.84 4.13 0.20
CA GLY A 83 -11.25 4.32 1.51
C GLY A 83 -10.58 5.68 1.69
N TYR A 84 -10.15 5.87 2.92
CA TYR A 84 -9.38 7.00 3.39
C TYR A 84 -8.13 6.47 4.09
N LEU A 85 -7.02 7.11 3.84
CA LEU A 85 -5.72 6.76 4.38
C LEU A 85 -5.02 8.03 4.87
N ALA A 86 -4.61 8.03 6.13
CA ALA A 86 -3.76 9.05 6.73
C ALA A 86 -2.36 8.47 6.93
N PHE A 87 -1.37 9.10 6.32
CA PHE A 87 0.04 8.86 6.52
C PHE A 87 0.53 9.81 7.61
N THR A 88 1.09 9.26 8.67
CA THR A 88 1.62 10.08 9.77
C THR A 88 3.07 9.74 10.07
N TYR A 89 3.85 10.75 10.37
CA TYR A 89 5.30 10.65 10.60
C TYR A 89 5.64 11.17 12.00
N PRO A 90 5.52 10.34 13.06
CA PRO A 90 5.77 10.75 14.43
C PRO A 90 7.14 11.40 14.62
N GLY A 91 7.14 12.67 14.98
CA GLY A 91 8.33 13.50 15.12
C GLY A 91 8.57 14.48 13.95
N ASP A 92 7.79 14.39 12.90
CA ASP A 92 7.80 15.31 11.76
C ASP A 92 6.37 15.53 11.21
N ASP A 93 5.52 16.16 12.02
CA ASP A 93 4.11 16.41 11.67
C ASP A 93 3.94 17.22 10.36
N GLY A 94 5.02 17.85 9.88
CA GLY A 94 5.01 18.58 8.62
C GLY A 94 5.05 17.68 7.37
N ALA A 95 5.35 16.40 7.56
CA ALA A 95 5.35 15.39 6.50
C ALA A 95 4.01 14.62 6.42
N ASP A 96 3.10 14.80 7.38
CA ASP A 96 1.81 14.11 7.42
C ASP A 96 0.96 14.52 6.21
N PHE A 97 0.26 13.56 5.62
CA PHE A 97 -0.69 13.80 4.54
C PHE A 97 -1.79 12.72 4.50
N GLU A 98 -2.80 12.98 3.71
CA GLU A 98 -3.99 12.14 3.65
C GLU A 98 -4.43 11.90 2.22
N GLU A 99 -5.07 10.75 1.96
CA GLU A 99 -5.64 10.41 0.67
C GLU A 99 -7.03 9.82 0.81
N VAL A 100 -7.89 10.12 -0.16
CA VAL A 100 -9.12 9.37 -0.43
C VAL A 100 -8.90 8.57 -1.70
N TYR A 101 -9.24 7.29 -1.71
CA TYR A 101 -9.00 6.46 -2.87
C TYR A 101 -10.22 5.67 -3.33
N LEU A 102 -10.20 5.34 -4.62
CA LEU A 102 -11.09 4.38 -5.26
C LEU A 102 -10.27 3.34 -6.00
N GLY A 103 -10.35 2.10 -5.53
CA GLY A 103 -9.82 0.92 -6.20
C GLY A 103 -10.91 0.18 -6.97
N LEU A 104 -10.56 -0.34 -8.14
CA LEU A 104 -11.39 -1.22 -8.96
C LEU A 104 -10.58 -2.43 -9.39
N GLY A 105 -11.20 -3.62 -9.39
CA GLY A 105 -10.56 -4.85 -9.85
C GLY A 105 -11.49 -5.67 -10.74
N TYR A 106 -10.92 -6.35 -11.72
CA TYR A 106 -11.63 -7.32 -12.54
C TYR A 106 -10.67 -8.37 -13.11
N GLY A 107 -10.89 -9.61 -12.72
CA GLY A 107 -10.03 -10.73 -13.12
C GLY A 107 -8.59 -10.55 -12.64
N LEU A 108 -7.66 -10.31 -13.54
CA LEU A 108 -6.24 -10.12 -13.25
C LEU A 108 -5.84 -8.64 -13.12
N PHE A 109 -6.74 -7.72 -13.45
CA PHE A 109 -6.46 -6.30 -13.56
C PHE A 109 -7.00 -5.52 -12.37
N GLY A 110 -6.21 -4.56 -11.88
CA GLY A 110 -6.60 -3.57 -10.91
C GLY A 110 -6.29 -2.16 -11.39
N ALA A 111 -7.02 -1.19 -10.87
CA ALA A 111 -6.72 0.23 -11.01
C ALA A 111 -7.11 0.94 -9.71
N THR A 112 -6.26 1.83 -9.23
CA THR A 112 -6.54 2.65 -8.05
C THR A 112 -6.26 4.12 -8.38
N TYR A 113 -7.20 4.98 -8.01
CA TYR A 113 -7.00 6.42 -8.06
C TYR A 113 -7.06 6.97 -6.64
N SER A 114 -5.97 7.57 -6.19
CA SER A 114 -5.84 8.23 -4.90
C SER A 114 -5.84 9.74 -5.11
N ILE A 115 -6.67 10.43 -4.37
CA ILE A 115 -6.82 11.88 -4.38
C ILE A 115 -6.15 12.40 -3.12
N GLY A 116 -5.03 13.07 -3.28
CA GLY A 116 -4.35 13.77 -2.20
C GLY A 116 -5.25 14.85 -1.59
N GLN A 117 -5.23 14.96 -0.28
CA GLN A 117 -5.98 15.99 0.42
C GLN A 117 -5.07 17.20 0.67
N ASP A 118 -5.67 18.39 0.74
CA ASP A 118 -4.99 19.67 0.85
C ASP A 118 -3.96 19.87 -0.27
N ASP A 119 -2.67 19.84 0.03
CA ASP A 119 -1.58 20.07 -0.94
C ASP A 119 -0.90 18.74 -1.36
N ALA A 120 -1.43 17.58 -0.99
CA ALA A 120 -0.88 16.29 -1.39
C ALA A 120 -1.24 15.96 -2.85
N SER A 121 -0.30 15.36 -3.57
CA SER A 121 -0.47 15.00 -4.99
C SER A 121 -1.36 13.78 -5.19
N ASP A 122 -2.06 13.76 -6.31
CA ASP A 122 -2.87 12.62 -6.75
C ASP A 122 -1.99 11.48 -7.28
N ASN A 123 -2.49 10.25 -7.20
CA ASN A 123 -1.83 9.10 -7.79
C ASN A 123 -2.81 8.22 -8.56
N ILE A 124 -2.43 7.77 -9.73
CA ILE A 124 -3.13 6.70 -10.44
C ILE A 124 -2.22 5.49 -10.58
N GLU A 125 -2.73 4.31 -10.24
CA GLU A 125 -2.00 3.06 -10.30
C GLU A 125 -2.80 2.01 -11.09
N PHE A 126 -2.10 1.23 -11.91
CA PHE A 126 -2.62 0.06 -12.60
C PHE A 126 -1.83 -1.16 -12.18
N SER A 127 -2.53 -2.25 -11.90
CA SER A 127 -1.92 -3.52 -11.50
C SER A 127 -2.38 -4.68 -12.37
N LEU A 128 -1.48 -5.65 -12.51
CA LEU A 128 -1.73 -6.91 -13.18
C LEU A 128 -1.16 -8.05 -12.34
N ALA A 129 -2.01 -8.96 -11.88
CA ALA A 129 -1.60 -10.20 -11.25
C ALA A 129 -1.62 -11.34 -12.28
N VAL A 130 -0.49 -11.98 -12.55
CA VAL A 130 -0.39 -13.01 -13.58
C VAL A 130 -0.87 -14.37 -13.03
N GLY A 131 -2.16 -14.50 -12.86
CA GLY A 131 -2.80 -15.72 -12.37
C GLY A 131 -2.23 -16.21 -11.04
N GLU A 132 -2.09 -17.53 -10.90
CA GLU A 132 -1.52 -18.17 -9.69
C GLU A 132 0.03 -18.28 -9.74
N THR A 133 0.69 -17.50 -10.60
CA THR A 133 2.14 -17.59 -10.78
C THR A 133 2.94 -16.87 -9.69
N GLY A 134 2.29 -16.02 -8.91
CA GLY A 134 2.93 -15.13 -7.95
C GLY A 134 3.57 -13.89 -8.59
N ILE A 135 3.46 -13.71 -9.91
CA ILE A 135 4.02 -12.54 -10.61
C ILE A 135 3.01 -11.40 -10.57
N GLY A 136 3.47 -10.22 -10.13
CA GLY A 136 2.74 -8.97 -10.15
C GLY A 136 3.48 -7.91 -10.97
N LEU A 137 2.73 -7.06 -11.66
CA LEU A 137 3.22 -5.87 -12.33
C LEU A 137 2.36 -4.69 -11.91
N THR A 138 3.01 -3.61 -11.51
CA THR A 138 2.36 -2.35 -11.16
C THR A 138 2.98 -1.22 -11.97
N TYR A 139 2.15 -0.34 -12.48
CA TYR A 139 2.55 0.93 -13.09
C TYR A 139 1.73 2.06 -12.49
N GLY A 140 2.38 3.13 -12.07
CA GLY A 140 1.70 4.30 -11.54
C GLY A 140 2.28 5.61 -12.05
N ASP A 141 1.47 6.66 -11.89
CA ASP A 141 1.77 8.05 -12.18
C ASP A 141 1.39 8.86 -10.93
N TYR A 142 2.40 9.36 -10.23
CA TYR A 142 2.25 10.17 -9.04
C TYR A 142 2.48 11.63 -9.43
N GLU A 143 1.41 12.40 -9.42
CA GLU A 143 1.38 13.78 -9.87
C GLU A 143 2.51 14.60 -9.24
N ASP A 144 3.14 15.47 -10.02
CA ASP A 144 4.28 16.32 -9.62
C ASP A 144 5.55 15.56 -9.16
N ALA A 145 5.50 14.25 -9.02
CA ALA A 145 6.65 13.44 -8.60
C ALA A 145 7.24 12.62 -9.75
N GLY A 146 6.43 11.80 -10.40
CA GLY A 146 6.88 10.99 -11.53
C GLY A 146 6.16 9.65 -11.65
N LYS A 147 6.70 8.81 -12.51
CA LYS A 147 6.14 7.51 -12.88
C LYS A 147 6.95 6.37 -12.29
N TYR A 148 6.27 5.31 -11.92
CA TYR A 148 6.93 4.14 -11.38
C TYR A 148 6.44 2.85 -11.99
N THR A 149 7.31 1.84 -11.99
CA THR A 149 6.98 0.49 -12.39
C THR A 149 7.56 -0.49 -11.39
N THR A 150 6.76 -1.42 -10.92
CA THR A 150 7.21 -2.47 -10.00
C THR A 150 6.88 -3.83 -10.59
N LEU A 151 7.88 -4.71 -10.66
CA LEU A 151 7.73 -6.13 -10.97
C LEU A 151 7.99 -6.93 -9.70
N SER A 152 7.02 -7.73 -9.27
CA SER A 152 7.12 -8.55 -8.07
C SER A 152 6.97 -10.03 -8.37
N TYR A 153 7.51 -10.84 -7.46
CA TYR A 153 7.31 -12.28 -7.45
C TYR A 153 7.20 -12.80 -6.02
N ASP A 154 6.07 -13.40 -5.72
CA ASP A 154 5.80 -14.08 -4.46
C ASP A 154 6.14 -15.57 -4.60
N PHE A 155 7.07 -16.07 -3.79
CA PHE A 155 7.43 -17.47 -3.82
C PHE A 155 6.30 -18.32 -3.25
N PRO A 156 5.90 -19.41 -3.93
CA PRO A 156 4.82 -20.27 -3.45
C PRO A 156 5.18 -21.10 -2.21
N GLN A 157 6.46 -21.14 -1.85
CA GLN A 157 6.95 -21.83 -0.67
C GLN A 157 7.23 -20.84 0.45
N SER A 158 6.76 -21.17 1.65
CA SER A 158 7.15 -20.48 2.86
C SER A 158 8.36 -21.16 3.52
N VAL A 159 9.19 -20.37 4.19
CA VAL A 159 10.28 -20.88 5.04
C VAL A 159 9.91 -20.63 6.49
N ALA A 160 9.77 -21.70 7.26
CA ALA A 160 9.34 -21.64 8.67
C ALA A 160 8.02 -20.86 8.89
N GLY A 161 7.10 -20.93 7.93
CA GLY A 161 5.82 -20.22 7.99
C GLY A 161 5.87 -18.76 7.51
N LEU A 162 7.03 -18.29 7.07
CA LEU A 162 7.21 -16.93 6.52
C LEU A 162 7.12 -16.96 4.99
N GLY A 163 6.30 -16.10 4.42
CA GLY A 163 6.28 -15.83 2.97
C GLY A 163 7.57 -15.15 2.55
N ILE A 164 7.99 -15.38 1.32
CA ILE A 164 9.15 -14.73 0.70
C ILE A 164 8.70 -14.11 -0.60
N SER A 165 9.07 -12.86 -0.81
CA SER A 165 8.85 -12.16 -2.07
C SER A 165 10.10 -11.41 -2.51
N ILE A 166 10.20 -11.14 -3.80
CA ILE A 166 11.18 -10.22 -4.36
C ILE A 166 10.46 -9.22 -5.23
N ALA A 167 10.96 -8.00 -5.27
CA ALA A 167 10.45 -6.97 -6.18
C ALA A 167 11.62 -6.16 -6.75
N TRP A 168 11.41 -5.73 -7.97
CA TRP A 168 12.23 -4.71 -8.62
C TRP A 168 11.33 -3.52 -8.91
N SER A 169 11.81 -2.32 -8.59
CA SER A 169 11.08 -1.10 -8.83
C SER A 169 11.96 -0.08 -9.56
N ASP A 170 11.35 0.68 -10.45
CA ASP A 170 11.96 1.79 -11.18
C ASP A 170 11.10 3.03 -11.01
N PHE A 171 11.75 4.17 -10.84
CA PHE A 171 11.10 5.47 -10.71
C PHE A 171 11.73 6.45 -11.69
N SER A 172 10.87 7.14 -12.43
CA SER A 172 11.26 8.18 -13.37
C SER A 172 10.63 9.49 -12.93
N SER A 173 11.43 10.39 -12.33
CA SER A 173 10.97 11.71 -11.90
C SER A 173 10.50 12.55 -13.09
N GLU A 174 9.46 13.35 -12.92
CA GLU A 174 9.15 14.40 -13.86
C GLU A 174 10.24 15.47 -13.77
N GLU A 175 10.88 15.78 -14.89
CA GLU A 175 11.84 16.91 -14.93
C GLU A 175 11.05 18.22 -14.74
N ALA A 176 11.43 19.01 -13.75
CA ALA A 176 10.85 20.32 -13.44
C ALA A 176 11.23 21.37 -14.51
#